data_b9d3d2577c1d91c436148d4bc35d0270
#
_entry.id   b9d3d2577c1d91c436148d4bc35d0270
#
_cell.length_a   1.000
_cell.length_b   1.000
_cell.length_c   1.000
_cell.angle_alpha   90.00
_cell.angle_beta   90.00
_cell.angle_gamma   90.00
#
_symmetry.space_group_name_H-M   'P 1'
#
loop_
_entity.id
_entity.type
_entity.pdbx_description
1 polymer ?
#
loop_
_entity_poly.entity_id
_entity_poly.type
_entity_poly.pdbx_seq_one_letter_code
_entity_poly.pdbx_strand_id
1 'polypeptide(L)'
;MAASALLLGMLVLPSCGDSESNTTEEPGTEINGEENDTIAVNFDHQVTQPAPGGDTPDGGPQAVSRITSVAGVPLVRLNNGVMMPRFGLGTQVQSMEGANQRQELNETVRGMVISALQSGYRHLDDAMFYYNERGVGWGIRESGVPREEIWLTSKISGNLADAQNAFEGMLQRLQVDYIDLVYIHHPAGTLEDILSCWRVMEKEYKAGRIRALGISNFDNRMEAFNYIMQNAEIKPQVAQIECHPLAQRKEARQLYADNYDIQVECWYPLNHNRGDVDNATLRQIAAAHRKSVYQIILRWHMQEGLCPVPGSTNPDHILENISIFDFELSDKEMAAIRAIDLGDAGRSFNISYGDWSFGNFQDYTYDHTYTPAASNESN
;
A
#
# COMPACT_ATOMS: atom_id res chain seq x y z
N MET A 1 49.28 15.29 -5.67
CA MET A 1 50.32 15.09 -4.64
C MET A 1 49.64 14.89 -3.31
N ALA A 2 50.05 13.77 -2.61
CA ALA A 2 49.67 13.28 -1.30
C ALA A 2 48.19 12.76 -1.15
N ALA A 3 47.87 11.56 -1.15
CA ALA A 3 48.23 10.22 -0.59
C ALA A 3 48.48 10.21 0.93
N SER A 4 47.53 9.55 1.63
CA SER A 4 47.74 8.78 2.89
C SER A 4 46.40 8.08 3.17
N ALA A 5 46.20 6.83 3.01
CA ALA A 5 46.77 5.57 3.49
C ALA A 5 46.49 5.25 4.97
N LEU A 6 45.66 4.20 5.13
CA LEU A 6 45.63 3.10 6.09
C LEU A 6 45.60 3.37 7.61
N LEU A 7 44.68 2.66 8.29
CA LEU A 7 45.10 1.60 9.23
C LEU A 7 43.96 0.60 9.53
N LEU A 8 44.24 -0.67 9.21
CA LEU A 8 43.60 -1.89 9.70
C LEU A 8 43.91 -2.08 11.17
N GLY A 9 42.94 -2.49 11.97
CA GLY A 9 43.13 -2.99 13.32
C GLY A 9 42.32 -4.26 13.55
N MET A 10 42.93 -5.41 13.30
CA MET A 10 42.51 -6.72 13.79
C MET A 10 42.68 -6.75 15.31
N LEU A 11 41.70 -7.26 16.04
CA LEU A 11 41.92 -7.79 17.38
C LEU A 11 41.22 -9.13 17.56
N VAL A 12 42.01 -10.06 18.01
CA VAL A 12 41.85 -11.50 18.14
C VAL A 12 41.06 -11.80 19.42
N LEU A 13 40.24 -12.85 19.36
CA LEU A 13 39.58 -13.53 20.47
C LEU A 13 40.60 -14.25 21.36
N PRO A 14 40.22 -14.56 22.60
CA PRO A 14 40.51 -15.90 23.10
C PRO A 14 39.30 -16.68 23.60
N SER A 15 39.46 -17.98 23.46
CA SER A 15 38.59 -19.11 23.70
C SER A 15 38.72 -19.62 25.16
N CYS A 16 37.65 -20.35 25.54
CA CYS A 16 37.60 -21.49 26.49
C CYS A 16 37.49 -21.24 28.00
N GLY A 17 36.57 -21.99 28.57
CA GLY A 17 36.54 -22.38 29.97
C GLY A 17 35.19 -23.01 30.38
N ASP A 18 35.10 -24.35 30.28
CA ASP A 18 34.04 -25.19 30.87
C ASP A 18 34.08 -25.13 32.42
N SER A 19 32.91 -25.25 33.08
CA SER A 19 32.70 -26.15 34.23
C SER A 19 31.28 -26.09 34.80
N GLU A 20 30.63 -27.22 34.73
CA GLU A 20 29.82 -28.01 35.68
C GLU A 20 28.83 -27.35 36.68
N SER A 21 27.59 -27.81 36.49
CA SER A 21 26.57 -28.27 37.44
C SER A 21 26.55 -27.76 38.87
N ASN A 22 25.40 -27.30 39.35
CA ASN A 22 24.80 -27.84 40.55
C ASN A 22 23.27 -27.54 40.65
N THR A 23 22.51 -28.58 40.89
CA THR A 23 21.08 -28.66 41.21
C THR A 23 20.83 -28.20 42.65
N THR A 24 19.75 -27.42 42.88
CA THR A 24 18.97 -27.48 44.12
C THR A 24 17.53 -27.06 43.87
N GLU A 25 16.62 -27.91 44.38
CA GLU A 25 15.17 -27.83 44.37
C GLU A 25 14.64 -26.70 45.30
N GLU A 26 13.54 -26.14 44.86
CA GLU A 26 12.30 -25.60 45.42
C GLU A 26 12.23 -25.00 46.85
N PRO A 27 11.24 -24.09 47.17
CA PRO A 27 9.82 -24.35 47.00
C PRO A 27 8.96 -23.14 46.56
N GLY A 28 7.77 -23.50 46.07
CA GLY A 28 6.73 -22.68 45.50
C GLY A 28 6.17 -21.53 46.34
N THR A 29 5.68 -20.56 45.62
CA THR A 29 4.62 -19.62 46.06
C THR A 29 3.60 -19.48 44.98
N GLU A 30 2.38 -19.89 45.26
CA GLU A 30 1.18 -19.58 44.53
C GLU A 30 1.00 -18.07 44.49
N ILE A 31 0.88 -17.49 43.29
CA ILE A 31 0.35 -16.15 43.08
C ILE A 31 -0.90 -16.28 42.23
N ASN A 32 -2.01 -15.85 42.82
CA ASN A 32 -3.36 -15.81 42.27
C ASN A 32 -3.41 -15.17 40.90
N GLY A 33 -4.22 -15.79 40.02
CA GLY A 33 -4.54 -15.26 38.69
C GLY A 33 -5.29 -13.95 38.79
N GLU A 34 -4.79 -12.96 38.10
CA GLU A 34 -5.61 -11.88 37.55
C GLU A 34 -5.94 -12.26 36.12
N GLU A 35 -7.21 -12.44 35.87
CA GLU A 35 -7.79 -12.60 34.53
C GLU A 35 -7.50 -11.34 33.74
N ASN A 36 -6.56 -11.42 32.80
CA ASN A 36 -6.45 -10.44 31.74
C ASN A 36 -7.58 -10.73 30.74
N ASP A 37 -8.61 -9.91 30.78
CA ASP A 37 -9.62 -9.80 29.75
C ASP A 37 -8.93 -9.46 28.42
N THR A 38 -8.59 -10.49 27.66
CA THR A 38 -8.27 -10.36 26.24
C THR A 38 -9.58 -10.07 25.52
N ILE A 39 -9.80 -8.80 25.20
CA ILE A 39 -10.83 -8.38 24.25
C ILE A 39 -10.47 -9.04 22.92
N ALA A 40 -11.12 -10.14 22.61
CA ALA A 40 -11.11 -10.73 21.29
C ALA A 40 -11.84 -9.78 20.35
N VAL A 41 -11.11 -9.00 19.56
CA VAL A 41 -11.67 -8.19 18.48
C VAL A 41 -12.14 -9.13 17.39
N ASN A 42 -13.43 -9.31 17.33
CA ASN A 42 -14.09 -10.18 16.35
C ASN A 42 -14.16 -9.43 15.02
N PHE A 43 -13.25 -9.74 14.08
CA PHE A 43 -13.23 -9.18 12.73
C PHE A 43 -14.14 -9.96 11.76
N ASP A 44 -15.28 -10.48 12.22
CA ASP A 44 -16.31 -11.03 11.36
C ASP A 44 -17.08 -9.92 10.64
N HIS A 45 -16.44 -9.26 9.69
CA HIS A 45 -17.18 -8.60 8.62
C HIS A 45 -17.72 -9.69 7.70
N GLN A 46 -18.93 -10.13 7.99
CA GLN A 46 -19.67 -11.05 7.14
C GLN A 46 -19.68 -10.51 5.71
N VAL A 47 -19.16 -11.32 4.78
CA VAL A 47 -19.33 -11.13 3.34
C VAL A 47 -20.83 -11.33 3.04
N THR A 48 -21.61 -10.25 3.15
CA THR A 48 -22.98 -10.23 2.63
C THR A 48 -22.91 -9.97 1.14
N GLN A 49 -23.53 -10.85 0.36
CA GLN A 49 -23.69 -10.65 -1.07
C GLN A 49 -24.36 -9.29 -1.33
N PRO A 50 -23.96 -8.54 -2.39
CA PRO A 50 -24.55 -7.25 -2.68
C PRO A 50 -26.03 -7.40 -3.01
N ALA A 51 -26.84 -6.60 -2.34
CA ALA A 51 -28.23 -6.36 -2.78
C ALA A 51 -28.18 -5.64 -4.13
N PRO A 52 -29.08 -5.94 -5.07
CA PRO A 52 -29.12 -5.28 -6.35
C PRO A 52 -29.51 -3.80 -6.18
N GLY A 53 -28.62 -2.89 -6.63
CA GLY A 53 -28.89 -1.49 -6.91
C GLY A 53 -29.53 -0.69 -5.78
N GLY A 54 -28.72 -0.27 -4.79
CA GLY A 54 -29.13 0.78 -3.87
C GLY A 54 -28.45 2.09 -4.27
N ASP A 55 -29.26 3.13 -4.48
CA ASP A 55 -28.80 4.49 -4.72
C ASP A 55 -27.89 4.95 -3.57
N THR A 56 -26.71 5.50 -3.90
CA THR A 56 -25.88 6.14 -2.89
C THR A 56 -26.51 7.45 -2.45
N PRO A 57 -26.38 7.86 -1.17
CA PRO A 57 -27.04 9.05 -0.63
C PRO A 57 -26.66 10.37 -1.31
N ASP A 58 -25.60 10.42 -2.11
CA ASP A 58 -25.00 11.66 -2.61
C ASP A 58 -25.08 11.89 -4.14
N GLY A 59 -25.96 11.23 -4.88
CA GLY A 59 -26.47 11.68 -6.19
C GLY A 59 -25.46 11.94 -7.34
N GLY A 60 -24.21 11.44 -7.27
CA GLY A 60 -23.25 11.53 -8.37
C GLY A 60 -23.49 10.48 -9.44
N PRO A 61 -23.21 10.75 -10.75
CA PRO A 61 -23.29 9.74 -11.79
C PRO A 61 -22.29 8.62 -11.51
N GLN A 62 -22.80 7.42 -11.26
CA GLN A 62 -21.96 6.25 -11.02
C GLN A 62 -21.43 5.70 -12.35
N ALA A 63 -20.12 5.71 -12.53
CA ALA A 63 -19.50 4.78 -13.46
C ALA A 63 -19.87 3.36 -13.01
N VAL A 64 -20.47 2.57 -13.91
CA VAL A 64 -20.89 1.20 -13.59
C VAL A 64 -19.65 0.37 -13.31
N SER A 65 -19.32 0.18 -12.04
CA SER A 65 -18.22 -0.70 -11.63
C SER A 65 -18.68 -2.15 -11.75
N ARG A 66 -17.86 -2.99 -12.38
CA ARG A 66 -18.03 -4.44 -12.46
C ARG A 66 -16.93 -5.15 -11.67
N ILE A 67 -16.38 -4.50 -10.64
CA ILE A 67 -15.35 -5.09 -9.80
C ILE A 67 -15.92 -6.33 -9.11
N THR A 68 -15.23 -7.44 -9.31
CA THR A 68 -15.56 -8.75 -8.73
C THR A 68 -14.35 -9.34 -8.03
N SER A 69 -14.57 -10.30 -7.14
CA SER A 69 -13.49 -11.09 -6.57
C SER A 69 -12.88 -11.99 -7.65
N VAL A 70 -11.59 -11.85 -7.88
CA VAL A 70 -10.81 -12.67 -8.82
C VAL A 70 -9.62 -13.25 -8.07
N ALA A 71 -9.17 -14.44 -8.42
CA ALA A 71 -8.04 -15.15 -7.80
C ALA A 71 -8.16 -15.29 -6.26
N GLY A 72 -9.38 -15.29 -5.72
CA GLY A 72 -9.61 -15.36 -4.28
C GLY A 72 -9.45 -14.05 -3.52
N VAL A 73 -9.13 -12.94 -4.20
CA VAL A 73 -9.01 -11.60 -3.56
C VAL A 73 -10.37 -11.16 -3.03
N PRO A 74 -10.51 -10.94 -1.71
CA PRO A 74 -11.78 -10.46 -1.15
C PRO A 74 -12.01 -8.99 -1.49
N LEU A 75 -13.27 -8.61 -1.58
CA LEU A 75 -13.68 -7.22 -1.66
C LEU A 75 -13.97 -6.67 -0.27
N VAL A 76 -13.71 -5.39 -0.06
CA VAL A 76 -14.15 -4.63 1.11
C VAL A 76 -15.16 -3.57 0.66
N ARG A 77 -16.18 -3.36 1.48
CA ARG A 77 -17.13 -2.27 1.29
C ARG A 77 -16.61 -1.04 2.02
N LEU A 78 -16.33 0.03 1.28
CA LEU A 78 -15.91 1.31 1.84
C LEU A 78 -17.10 2.03 2.50
N ASN A 79 -16.83 3.01 3.36
CA ASN A 79 -17.85 3.78 4.08
C ASN A 79 -18.81 4.58 3.18
N ASN A 80 -18.46 4.78 1.89
CA ASN A 80 -19.35 5.33 0.87
C ASN A 80 -20.14 4.27 0.08
N GLY A 81 -20.03 2.98 0.47
CA GLY A 81 -20.74 1.86 -0.14
C GLY A 81 -20.05 1.24 -1.36
N VAL A 82 -18.98 1.82 -1.87
CA VAL A 82 -18.25 1.29 -3.03
C VAL A 82 -17.44 0.06 -2.64
N MET A 83 -17.38 -0.94 -3.52
CA MET A 83 -16.58 -2.16 -3.31
C MET A 83 -15.17 -1.99 -3.87
N MET A 84 -14.14 -2.31 -3.06
CA MET A 84 -12.72 -2.23 -3.41
C MET A 84 -12.05 -3.59 -3.25
N PRO A 85 -11.21 -4.06 -4.22
CA PRO A 85 -10.38 -5.26 -4.03
C PRO A 85 -9.33 -5.01 -2.94
N ARG A 86 -9.28 -5.89 -1.95
CA ARG A 86 -8.44 -5.70 -0.76
C ARG A 86 -6.99 -6.18 -0.92
N PHE A 87 -6.55 -6.39 -2.16
CA PHE A 87 -5.17 -6.74 -2.50
C PHE A 87 -4.82 -6.10 -3.84
N GLY A 88 -3.73 -5.34 -3.91
CA GLY A 88 -3.34 -4.59 -5.09
C GLY A 88 -1.89 -4.80 -5.51
N LEU A 89 -1.55 -4.25 -6.68
CA LEU A 89 -0.19 -4.12 -7.19
C LEU A 89 0.28 -2.69 -6.99
N GLY A 90 1.37 -2.47 -6.24
CA GLY A 90 2.09 -1.20 -6.20
C GLY A 90 2.96 -1.05 -7.44
N THR A 91 2.86 0.08 -8.15
CA THR A 91 3.54 0.30 -9.43
C THR A 91 4.85 1.06 -9.32
N GLN A 92 5.27 1.49 -8.12
CA GLN A 92 6.53 2.19 -7.94
C GLN A 92 7.74 1.30 -8.26
N VAL A 93 8.61 1.77 -9.17
CA VAL A 93 9.90 1.14 -9.51
C VAL A 93 11.02 2.09 -9.14
N GLN A 94 11.70 1.84 -8.02
CA GLN A 94 12.65 2.79 -7.41
C GLN A 94 13.97 2.98 -8.15
N SER A 95 14.34 2.13 -9.10
CA SER A 95 15.70 2.09 -9.66
C SER A 95 15.90 2.93 -10.90
N MET A 96 14.88 3.67 -11.37
CA MET A 96 14.93 4.35 -12.67
C MET A 96 14.74 5.86 -12.54
N GLU A 97 15.84 6.59 -12.42
CA GLU A 97 15.88 8.07 -12.41
C GLU A 97 16.48 8.63 -13.69
N GLY A 98 15.82 9.65 -14.32
CA GLY A 98 16.33 10.38 -15.46
C GLY A 98 15.49 10.35 -16.75
N ALA A 99 15.69 11.30 -17.67
CA ALA A 99 14.84 11.50 -18.85
C ALA A 99 14.85 10.32 -19.83
N ASN A 100 16.02 9.70 -20.06
CA ASN A 100 16.14 8.53 -20.94
C ASN A 100 15.55 7.25 -20.31
N GLN A 101 15.45 7.20 -19.01
CA GLN A 101 14.91 6.07 -18.27
C GLN A 101 13.37 6.11 -18.16
N ARG A 102 12.73 7.25 -18.42
CA ARG A 102 11.26 7.36 -18.35
C ARG A 102 10.53 6.48 -19.38
N GLN A 103 11.06 6.33 -20.57
CA GLN A 103 10.49 5.40 -21.55
C GLN A 103 10.67 3.96 -21.10
N GLU A 104 11.88 3.57 -20.71
CA GLU A 104 12.19 2.26 -20.18
C GLU A 104 11.37 1.93 -18.94
N LEU A 105 11.21 2.90 -18.03
CA LEU A 105 10.34 2.81 -16.86
C LEU A 105 8.89 2.52 -17.25
N ASN A 106 8.33 3.27 -18.21
CA ASN A 106 6.95 3.05 -18.66
C ASN A 106 6.76 1.70 -19.35
N GLU A 107 7.72 1.24 -20.16
CA GLU A 107 7.69 -0.10 -20.76
C GLU A 107 7.78 -1.20 -19.70
N THR A 108 8.62 -1.04 -18.69
CA THR A 108 8.74 -1.96 -17.56
C THR A 108 7.41 -2.05 -16.80
N VAL A 109 6.82 -0.91 -16.47
CA VAL A 109 5.55 -0.86 -15.72
C VAL A 109 4.38 -1.37 -16.57
N ARG A 110 4.38 -1.12 -17.89
CA ARG A 110 3.41 -1.75 -18.81
C ARG A 110 3.42 -3.26 -18.69
N GLY A 111 4.60 -3.89 -18.79
CA GLY A 111 4.75 -5.33 -18.62
C GLY A 111 4.32 -5.85 -17.26
N MET A 112 4.66 -5.12 -16.20
CA MET A 112 4.28 -5.40 -14.83
C MET A 112 2.75 -5.39 -14.65
N VAL A 113 2.05 -4.38 -15.17
CA VAL A 113 0.59 -4.25 -15.10
C VAL A 113 -0.10 -5.35 -15.89
N ILE A 114 0.37 -5.66 -17.12
CA ILE A 114 -0.18 -6.77 -17.92
C ILE A 114 -0.06 -8.09 -17.16
N SER A 115 1.13 -8.39 -16.62
CA SER A 115 1.38 -9.61 -15.85
C SER A 115 0.46 -9.70 -14.63
N ALA A 116 0.28 -8.61 -13.89
CA ALA A 116 -0.57 -8.59 -12.71
C ALA A 116 -2.05 -8.82 -13.05
N LEU A 117 -2.58 -8.11 -14.05
CA LEU A 117 -3.98 -8.25 -14.45
C LEU A 117 -4.27 -9.65 -15.00
N GLN A 118 -3.34 -10.24 -15.75
CA GLN A 118 -3.42 -11.63 -16.23
C GLN A 118 -3.31 -12.65 -15.08
N SER A 119 -2.57 -12.34 -14.02
CA SER A 119 -2.49 -13.17 -12.81
C SER A 119 -3.70 -13.02 -11.87
N GLY A 120 -4.67 -12.17 -12.20
CA GLY A 120 -5.90 -12.01 -11.44
C GLY A 120 -5.96 -10.79 -10.51
N TYR A 121 -4.95 -9.93 -10.51
CA TYR A 121 -5.08 -8.63 -9.84
C TYR A 121 -6.21 -7.82 -10.48
N ARG A 122 -6.89 -7.04 -9.63
CA ARG A 122 -7.92 -6.08 -10.06
C ARG A 122 -7.77 -4.74 -9.35
N HIS A 123 -6.67 -4.52 -8.63
CA HIS A 123 -6.34 -3.26 -7.97
C HIS A 123 -4.90 -2.88 -8.33
N LEU A 124 -4.73 -1.67 -8.88
CA LEU A 124 -3.44 -1.07 -9.24
C LEU A 124 -3.25 0.21 -8.40
N ASP A 125 -2.17 0.29 -7.64
CA ASP A 125 -1.79 1.45 -6.82
C ASP A 125 -0.66 2.22 -7.50
N ASP A 126 -1.01 3.35 -8.10
CA ASP A 126 -0.11 4.24 -8.83
C ASP A 126 0.01 5.61 -8.14
N ALA A 127 0.88 6.48 -8.64
CA ALA A 127 0.98 7.89 -8.27
C ALA A 127 1.65 8.73 -9.36
N MET A 128 1.24 9.99 -9.48
CA MET A 128 1.90 10.92 -10.39
C MET A 128 3.41 11.07 -10.08
N PHE A 129 3.82 10.95 -8.82
CA PHE A 129 5.21 11.03 -8.39
C PHE A 129 6.08 9.85 -8.89
N TYR A 130 5.47 8.75 -9.34
CA TYR A 130 6.22 7.59 -9.85
C TYR A 130 6.67 7.77 -11.30
N TYR A 131 6.20 8.80 -12.00
CA TYR A 131 6.53 9.14 -13.40
C TYR A 131 6.26 8.02 -14.41
N ASN A 132 5.37 7.10 -14.11
CA ASN A 132 5.10 5.89 -14.86
C ASN A 132 3.62 5.69 -15.22
N GLU A 133 2.77 6.69 -14.99
CA GLU A 133 1.32 6.63 -15.25
C GLU A 133 1.00 6.22 -16.70
N ARG A 134 1.83 6.59 -17.68
CA ARG A 134 1.66 6.13 -19.07
C ARG A 134 1.81 4.63 -19.20
N GLY A 135 2.84 4.06 -18.57
CA GLY A 135 3.06 2.62 -18.54
C GLY A 135 1.90 1.87 -17.92
N VAL A 136 1.32 2.41 -16.83
CA VAL A 136 0.10 1.87 -16.21
C VAL A 136 -1.07 1.91 -17.20
N GLY A 137 -1.34 3.06 -17.84
CA GLY A 137 -2.40 3.20 -18.83
C GLY A 137 -2.25 2.27 -20.04
N TRP A 138 -1.03 2.10 -20.55
CA TRP A 138 -0.75 1.13 -21.62
C TRP A 138 -1.01 -0.30 -21.15
N GLY A 139 -0.52 -0.68 -19.97
CA GLY A 139 -0.71 -1.99 -19.39
C GLY A 139 -2.18 -2.35 -19.20
N ILE A 140 -2.99 -1.40 -18.73
CA ILE A 140 -4.45 -1.58 -18.60
C ILE A 140 -5.06 -1.91 -19.96
N ARG A 141 -4.81 -1.10 -20.99
CA ARG A 141 -5.40 -1.31 -22.32
C ARG A 141 -4.97 -2.61 -22.99
N GLU A 142 -3.70 -3.00 -22.81
CA GLU A 142 -3.13 -4.17 -23.46
C GLU A 142 -3.37 -5.47 -22.66
N SER A 143 -3.80 -5.39 -21.40
CA SER A 143 -4.07 -6.56 -20.57
C SER A 143 -5.23 -7.43 -21.04
N GLY A 144 -6.16 -6.83 -21.79
CA GLY A 144 -7.44 -7.43 -22.19
C GLY A 144 -8.50 -7.44 -21.08
N VAL A 145 -8.23 -6.88 -19.91
CA VAL A 145 -9.20 -6.74 -18.80
C VAL A 145 -9.98 -5.43 -18.99
N PRO A 146 -11.32 -5.47 -18.98
CA PRO A 146 -12.12 -4.26 -19.10
C PRO A 146 -11.81 -3.25 -17.99
N ARG A 147 -11.77 -1.93 -18.33
CA ARG A 147 -11.44 -0.86 -17.37
C ARG A 147 -12.38 -0.86 -16.14
N GLU A 148 -13.65 -1.16 -16.36
CA GLU A 148 -14.66 -1.21 -15.29
C GLU A 148 -14.48 -2.38 -14.30
N GLU A 149 -13.64 -3.35 -14.62
CA GLU A 149 -13.26 -4.45 -13.72
C GLU A 149 -11.98 -4.14 -12.93
N ILE A 150 -11.34 -2.99 -13.21
CA ILE A 150 -10.07 -2.60 -12.60
C ILE A 150 -10.31 -1.46 -11.61
N TRP A 151 -9.87 -1.65 -10.37
CA TRP A 151 -9.72 -0.59 -9.38
C TRP A 151 -8.38 0.10 -9.62
N LEU A 152 -8.42 1.33 -10.10
CA LEU A 152 -7.24 2.14 -10.38
C LEU A 152 -7.11 3.23 -9.32
N THR A 153 -5.99 3.23 -8.64
CA THR A 153 -5.61 4.26 -7.66
C THR A 153 -4.51 5.14 -8.24
N SER A 154 -4.60 6.44 -8.00
CA SER A 154 -3.47 7.37 -8.19
C SER A 154 -3.44 8.42 -7.07
N LYS A 155 -2.38 9.26 -7.03
CA LYS A 155 -2.12 10.15 -5.91
C LYS A 155 -1.68 11.52 -6.42
N ILE A 156 -2.33 12.59 -5.94
CA ILE A 156 -1.92 13.97 -6.17
C ILE A 156 -0.68 14.24 -5.30
N SER A 157 0.39 14.69 -5.94
CA SER A 157 1.69 14.98 -5.31
C SER A 157 2.18 16.38 -5.66
N GLY A 158 3.11 16.90 -4.87
CA GLY A 158 3.75 18.19 -5.16
C GLY A 158 2.91 19.39 -4.73
N ASN A 159 2.66 20.32 -5.64
CA ASN A 159 1.91 21.55 -5.36
C ASN A 159 0.41 21.26 -5.23
N LEU A 160 -0.08 21.11 -4.01
CA LEU A 160 -1.48 20.84 -3.73
C LEU A 160 -2.42 21.99 -4.13
N ALA A 161 -1.91 23.22 -4.23
CA ALA A 161 -2.69 24.36 -4.74
C ALA A 161 -3.04 24.23 -6.24
N ASP A 162 -2.34 23.39 -6.99
CA ASP A 162 -2.58 23.11 -8.42
C ASP A 162 -3.28 21.76 -8.65
N ALA A 163 -4.04 21.30 -7.68
CA ALA A 163 -4.67 19.97 -7.69
C ALA A 163 -5.56 19.70 -8.91
N GLN A 164 -6.25 20.73 -9.45
CA GLN A 164 -7.10 20.57 -10.63
C GLN A 164 -6.28 20.17 -11.87
N ASN A 165 -5.17 20.88 -12.14
CA ASN A 165 -4.29 20.55 -13.25
C ASN A 165 -3.56 19.22 -13.02
N ALA A 166 -3.19 18.90 -11.78
CA ALA A 166 -2.61 17.62 -11.41
C ALA A 166 -3.56 16.46 -11.74
N PHE A 167 -4.84 16.59 -11.39
CA PHE A 167 -5.86 15.57 -11.66
C PHE A 167 -6.13 15.39 -13.16
N GLU A 168 -6.29 16.49 -13.92
CA GLU A 168 -6.46 16.40 -15.37
C GLU A 168 -5.24 15.76 -16.04
N GLY A 169 -4.03 16.10 -15.57
CA GLY A 169 -2.79 15.48 -16.05
C GLY A 169 -2.73 13.97 -15.75
N MET A 170 -3.19 13.51 -14.60
CA MET A 170 -3.27 12.09 -14.27
C MET A 170 -4.18 11.34 -15.26
N LEU A 171 -5.40 11.85 -15.50
CA LEU A 171 -6.33 11.24 -16.47
C LEU A 171 -5.72 11.13 -17.88
N GLN A 172 -5.04 12.20 -18.33
CA GLN A 172 -4.38 12.22 -19.65
C GLN A 172 -3.23 11.21 -19.73
N ARG A 173 -2.37 11.11 -18.73
CA ARG A 173 -1.22 10.19 -18.73
C ARG A 173 -1.65 8.74 -18.60
N LEU A 174 -2.62 8.46 -17.74
CA LEU A 174 -3.25 7.14 -17.58
C LEU A 174 -4.14 6.77 -18.77
N GLN A 175 -4.59 7.77 -19.55
CA GLN A 175 -5.54 7.63 -20.67
C GLN A 175 -6.85 6.96 -20.24
N VAL A 176 -7.43 7.47 -19.16
CA VAL A 176 -8.71 7.04 -18.58
C VAL A 176 -9.64 8.22 -18.35
N ASP A 177 -10.96 7.97 -18.30
CA ASP A 177 -11.97 9.00 -18.05
C ASP A 177 -12.26 9.20 -16.55
N TYR A 178 -11.91 8.22 -15.72
CA TYR A 178 -12.10 8.24 -14.27
C TYR A 178 -11.02 7.43 -13.56
N ILE A 179 -10.81 7.74 -12.26
CA ILE A 179 -9.94 7.01 -11.34
C ILE A 179 -10.79 6.51 -10.17
N ASP A 180 -10.60 5.27 -9.73
CA ASP A 180 -11.42 4.69 -8.67
C ASP A 180 -11.09 5.27 -7.31
N LEU A 181 -9.81 5.53 -7.01
CA LEU A 181 -9.37 6.12 -5.76
C LEU A 181 -8.27 7.15 -6.00
N VAL A 182 -8.46 8.36 -5.50
CA VAL A 182 -7.43 9.40 -5.53
C VAL A 182 -7.03 9.77 -4.11
N TYR A 183 -5.71 9.76 -3.87
CA TYR A 183 -5.13 10.21 -2.61
C TYR A 183 -4.53 11.62 -2.70
N ILE A 184 -4.55 12.37 -1.58
CA ILE A 184 -3.46 13.28 -1.30
C ILE A 184 -2.28 12.42 -0.88
N HIS A 185 -1.17 12.41 -1.67
CA HIS A 185 -0.03 11.51 -1.48
C HIS A 185 0.70 11.75 -0.17
N HIS A 186 0.89 13.03 0.15
CA HIS A 186 1.55 13.49 1.37
C HIS A 186 0.86 14.74 1.90
N PRO A 187 0.67 14.88 3.23
CA PRO A 187 0.09 16.09 3.83
C PRO A 187 1.13 17.24 3.88
N ALA A 188 1.68 17.62 2.71
CA ALA A 188 2.68 18.68 2.58
C ALA A 188 2.01 20.05 2.35
N GLY A 189 2.71 21.14 2.66
CA GLY A 189 2.18 22.51 2.51
C GLY A 189 1.35 22.95 3.71
N THR A 190 0.57 24.02 3.52
CA THR A 190 -0.32 24.56 4.56
C THR A 190 -1.58 23.71 4.71
N LEU A 191 -2.29 23.85 5.84
CA LEU A 191 -3.57 23.17 6.03
C LEU A 191 -4.62 23.63 5.00
N GLU A 192 -4.56 24.90 4.59
CA GLU A 192 -5.39 25.48 3.55
C GLU A 192 -5.12 24.89 2.19
N ASP A 193 -3.83 24.65 1.82
CA ASP A 193 -3.48 23.97 0.56
C ASP A 193 -4.00 22.54 0.53
N ILE A 194 -3.86 21.82 1.65
CA ILE A 194 -4.38 20.45 1.81
C ILE A 194 -5.90 20.44 1.65
N LEU A 195 -6.63 21.34 2.31
CA LEU A 195 -8.08 21.43 2.19
C LEU A 195 -8.51 21.88 0.79
N SER A 196 -7.79 22.80 0.16
CA SER A 196 -8.06 23.23 -1.21
C SER A 196 -7.92 22.08 -2.20
N CYS A 197 -6.87 21.26 -2.07
CA CYS A 197 -6.71 20.03 -2.84
C CYS A 197 -7.88 19.07 -2.60
N TRP A 198 -8.27 18.87 -1.32
CA TRP A 198 -9.39 18.02 -0.96
C TRP A 198 -10.71 18.49 -1.61
N ARG A 199 -10.96 19.81 -1.63
CA ARG A 199 -12.15 20.39 -2.30
C ARG A 199 -12.18 20.12 -3.80
N VAL A 200 -11.02 20.13 -4.47
CA VAL A 200 -10.93 19.70 -5.87
C VAL A 200 -11.32 18.23 -6.00
N MET A 201 -10.78 17.36 -5.14
CA MET A 201 -11.11 15.94 -5.16
C MET A 201 -12.61 15.69 -4.87
N GLU A 202 -13.22 16.42 -3.93
CA GLU A 202 -14.67 16.36 -3.66
C GLU A 202 -15.50 16.78 -4.88
N LYS A 203 -15.07 17.81 -5.59
CA LYS A 203 -15.71 18.25 -6.83
C LYS A 203 -15.70 17.14 -7.91
N GLU A 204 -14.53 16.53 -8.10
CA GLU A 204 -14.34 15.45 -9.08
C GLU A 204 -15.07 14.16 -8.68
N TYR A 205 -15.16 13.87 -7.37
CA TYR A 205 -15.99 12.80 -6.83
C TYR A 205 -17.47 13.02 -7.16
N LYS A 206 -18.00 14.23 -6.91
CA LYS A 206 -19.39 14.59 -7.23
C LYS A 206 -19.68 14.55 -8.74
N ALA A 207 -18.65 14.83 -9.56
CA ALA A 207 -18.73 14.70 -11.01
C ALA A 207 -18.63 13.25 -11.51
N GLY A 208 -18.39 12.27 -10.63
CA GLY A 208 -18.24 10.86 -10.99
C GLY A 208 -16.91 10.51 -11.64
N ARG A 209 -15.93 11.42 -11.63
CA ARG A 209 -14.57 11.16 -12.16
C ARG A 209 -13.63 10.54 -11.12
N ILE A 210 -14.00 10.59 -9.82
CA ILE A 210 -13.38 9.87 -8.72
C ILE A 210 -14.47 9.08 -8.00
N ARG A 211 -14.20 7.83 -7.62
CA ARG A 211 -15.18 6.96 -6.95
C ARG A 211 -14.94 6.84 -5.44
N ALA A 212 -13.72 7.08 -4.98
CA ALA A 212 -13.35 7.14 -3.57
C ALA A 212 -12.23 8.14 -3.34
N LEU A 213 -12.24 8.79 -2.18
CA LEU A 213 -11.25 9.76 -1.76
C LEU A 213 -10.38 9.16 -0.66
N GLY A 214 -9.06 9.40 -0.74
CA GLY A 214 -8.12 8.86 0.22
C GLY A 214 -7.09 9.87 0.72
N ILE A 215 -6.48 9.50 1.84
CA ILE A 215 -5.35 10.20 2.44
C ILE A 215 -4.15 9.24 2.54
N SER A 216 -2.95 9.73 2.26
CA SER A 216 -1.74 8.92 2.39
C SER A 216 -0.71 9.62 3.27
N ASN A 217 -0.13 8.88 4.24
CA ASN A 217 0.88 9.37 5.17
C ASN A 217 0.41 10.44 6.19
N PHE A 218 -0.90 10.59 6.40
CA PHE A 218 -1.45 11.55 7.36
C PHE A 218 -1.23 11.12 8.82
N ASP A 219 -0.89 9.87 9.08
CA ASP A 219 -0.44 9.38 10.39
C ASP A 219 0.88 10.04 10.85
N ASN A 220 1.62 10.66 9.94
CA ASN A 220 2.80 11.46 10.24
C ASN A 220 2.50 12.95 10.49
N ARG A 221 1.26 13.39 10.23
CA ARG A 221 0.80 14.77 10.46
C ARG A 221 -0.66 14.80 10.89
N MET A 222 -0.90 14.39 12.12
CA MET A 222 -2.25 14.30 12.71
C MET A 222 -3.02 15.63 12.70
N GLU A 223 -2.33 16.76 12.72
CA GLU A 223 -2.96 18.07 12.56
C GLU A 223 -3.69 18.17 11.21
N ALA A 224 -3.05 17.75 10.11
CA ALA A 224 -3.65 17.75 8.78
C ALA A 224 -4.83 16.77 8.69
N PHE A 225 -4.70 15.57 9.28
CA PHE A 225 -5.80 14.62 9.37
C PHE A 225 -7.01 15.25 10.07
N ASN A 226 -6.81 15.78 11.28
CA ASN A 226 -7.87 16.40 12.03
C ASN A 226 -8.52 17.58 11.30
N TYR A 227 -7.71 18.35 10.56
CA TYR A 227 -8.21 19.48 9.78
C TYR A 227 -9.13 19.02 8.63
N ILE A 228 -8.75 17.97 7.90
CA ILE A 228 -9.64 17.35 6.90
C ILE A 228 -10.90 16.80 7.55
N MET A 229 -10.77 16.06 8.67
CA MET A 229 -11.94 15.50 9.37
C MET A 229 -12.92 16.54 9.87
N GLN A 230 -12.47 17.75 10.20
CA GLN A 230 -13.33 18.85 10.64
C GLN A 230 -13.98 19.60 9.48
N ASN A 231 -13.25 19.81 8.37
CA ASN A 231 -13.64 20.76 7.33
C ASN A 231 -14.10 20.11 6.01
N ALA A 232 -13.76 18.83 5.75
CA ALA A 232 -14.20 18.12 4.55
C ALA A 232 -15.72 17.87 4.57
N GLU A 233 -16.37 18.01 3.42
CA GLU A 233 -17.76 17.61 3.22
C GLU A 233 -17.85 16.08 3.08
N ILE A 234 -16.99 15.50 2.24
CA ILE A 234 -16.87 14.06 2.05
C ILE A 234 -15.64 13.59 2.81
N LYS A 235 -15.82 12.67 3.76
CA LYS A 235 -14.72 12.12 4.56
C LYS A 235 -13.90 11.11 3.76
N PRO A 236 -12.63 10.85 4.13
CA PRO A 236 -11.81 9.81 3.48
C PRO A 236 -12.47 8.43 3.57
N GLN A 237 -12.36 7.65 2.51
CA GLN A 237 -12.77 6.24 2.46
C GLN A 237 -11.59 5.32 2.73
N VAL A 238 -10.37 5.73 2.34
CA VAL A 238 -9.16 4.91 2.48
C VAL A 238 -8.02 5.76 3.03
N ALA A 239 -7.21 5.16 3.91
CA ALA A 239 -5.96 5.74 4.40
C ALA A 239 -4.79 4.82 4.06
N GLN A 240 -3.81 5.32 3.31
CA GLN A 240 -2.63 4.54 2.93
C GLN A 240 -1.44 4.92 3.83
N ILE A 241 -0.86 3.94 4.50
CA ILE A 241 0.25 4.12 5.45
C ILE A 241 1.33 3.06 5.24
N GLU A 242 2.57 3.36 5.70
CA GLU A 242 3.59 2.31 5.87
C GLU A 242 3.09 1.29 6.88
N CYS A 243 3.01 0.02 6.46
CA CYS A 243 2.66 -1.05 7.40
C CYS A 243 3.23 -2.39 6.94
N HIS A 244 3.97 -3.04 7.85
CA HIS A 244 4.58 -4.36 7.66
C HIS A 244 4.85 -4.99 9.04
N PRO A 245 5.24 -6.27 9.15
CA PRO A 245 5.36 -6.97 10.45
C PRO A 245 6.24 -6.30 11.50
N LEU A 246 7.29 -5.57 11.08
CA LEU A 246 8.17 -4.85 12.02
C LEU A 246 7.68 -3.43 12.38
N ALA A 247 6.73 -2.88 11.61
CA ALA A 247 6.09 -1.59 11.86
C ALA A 247 4.58 -1.70 11.63
N GLN A 248 3.86 -2.27 12.59
CA GLN A 248 2.46 -2.67 12.42
C GLN A 248 1.47 -1.50 12.54
N ARG A 249 1.90 -0.33 12.98
CA ARG A 249 1.11 0.91 13.02
C ARG A 249 -0.24 0.77 13.74
N LYS A 250 -0.27 0.09 14.89
CA LYS A 250 -1.50 -0.29 15.60
C LYS A 250 -2.41 0.90 15.90
N GLU A 251 -1.84 1.98 16.44
CA GLU A 251 -2.60 3.19 16.81
C GLU A 251 -3.22 3.87 15.57
N ALA A 252 -2.47 3.98 14.47
CA ALA A 252 -2.98 4.56 13.23
C ALA A 252 -4.06 3.67 12.60
N ARG A 253 -3.87 2.35 12.59
CA ARG A 253 -4.86 1.38 12.13
C ARG A 253 -6.14 1.46 12.91
N GLN A 254 -6.04 1.47 14.25
CA GLN A 254 -7.18 1.61 15.14
C GLN A 254 -7.91 2.95 14.93
N LEU A 255 -7.16 4.04 14.82
CA LEU A 255 -7.74 5.35 14.56
C LEU A 255 -8.57 5.36 13.28
N TYR A 256 -8.00 4.88 12.18
CA TYR A 256 -8.67 4.93 10.88
C TYR A 256 -9.84 3.95 10.79
N ALA A 257 -9.62 2.68 11.14
CA ALA A 257 -10.63 1.65 10.99
C ALA A 257 -11.73 1.75 12.06
N ASP A 258 -11.35 1.75 13.34
CA ASP A 258 -12.33 1.61 14.42
C ASP A 258 -13.08 2.91 14.71
N ASN A 259 -12.38 4.06 14.62
CA ASN A 259 -12.99 5.35 14.99
C ASN A 259 -13.71 6.02 13.81
N TYR A 260 -13.29 5.75 12.57
CA TYR A 260 -13.78 6.48 11.40
C TYR A 260 -14.29 5.61 10.25
N ASP A 261 -14.24 4.29 10.35
CA ASP A 261 -14.62 3.36 9.27
C ASP A 261 -13.87 3.66 7.96
N ILE A 262 -12.57 3.98 8.08
CA ILE A 262 -11.66 4.24 6.97
C ILE A 262 -10.82 2.99 6.72
N GLN A 263 -10.89 2.40 5.51
CA GLN A 263 -10.08 1.23 5.16
C GLN A 263 -8.60 1.58 5.17
N VAL A 264 -7.78 0.74 5.81
CA VAL A 264 -6.33 0.91 5.81
C VAL A 264 -5.71 0.15 4.66
N GLU A 265 -4.96 0.87 3.82
CA GLU A 265 -4.11 0.31 2.77
C GLU A 265 -2.64 0.44 3.16
N CYS A 266 -1.82 -0.55 2.79
CA CYS A 266 -0.44 -0.65 3.26
C CYS A 266 0.54 -0.54 2.10
N TRP A 267 1.30 0.56 2.06
CA TRP A 267 2.47 0.65 1.22
C TRP A 267 3.69 0.02 1.94
N TYR A 268 4.70 -0.43 1.19
CA TYR A 268 5.85 -1.17 1.70
C TYR A 268 5.47 -2.43 2.52
N PRO A 269 4.46 -3.21 2.13
CA PRO A 269 4.03 -4.34 2.93
C PRO A 269 5.12 -5.39 3.13
N LEU A 270 6.13 -5.45 2.24
CA LEU A 270 7.28 -6.35 2.29
C LEU A 270 8.56 -5.66 2.77
N ASN A 271 8.47 -4.43 3.28
CA ASN A 271 9.57 -3.63 3.82
C ASN A 271 10.82 -3.62 2.90
N HIS A 272 10.65 -3.63 1.58
CA HIS A 272 11.75 -3.72 0.60
C HIS A 272 12.85 -4.73 0.96
N ASN A 273 12.48 -5.84 1.58
CA ASN A 273 13.41 -6.89 2.05
C ASN A 273 14.40 -6.41 3.13
N ARG A 274 14.08 -5.34 3.88
CA ARG A 274 14.96 -4.74 4.88
C ARG A 274 14.84 -5.37 6.27
N GLY A 275 14.86 -6.71 6.36
CA GLY A 275 14.94 -7.43 7.62
C GLY A 275 13.76 -8.34 7.95
N ASP A 276 12.56 -8.10 7.42
CA ASP A 276 11.40 -8.97 7.67
C ASP A 276 11.68 -10.38 7.17
N VAL A 277 12.24 -10.53 5.97
CA VAL A 277 12.56 -11.83 5.37
C VAL A 277 13.56 -12.65 6.17
N ASP A 278 14.42 -12.01 6.95
CA ASP A 278 15.41 -12.67 7.82
C ASP A 278 14.89 -12.92 9.24
N ASN A 279 13.66 -12.50 9.54
CA ASN A 279 13.07 -12.75 10.86
C ASN A 279 12.83 -14.24 11.09
N ALA A 280 13.35 -14.77 12.20
CA ALA A 280 13.29 -16.21 12.52
C ALA A 280 11.85 -16.70 12.68
N THR A 281 10.95 -15.91 13.27
CA THR A 281 9.53 -16.26 13.45
C THR A 281 8.86 -16.41 12.09
N LEU A 282 9.04 -15.45 11.19
CA LEU A 282 8.44 -15.51 9.85
C LEU A 282 8.98 -16.69 9.03
N ARG A 283 10.30 -16.97 9.10
CA ARG A 283 10.88 -18.15 8.43
C ARG A 283 10.34 -19.48 8.97
N GLN A 284 10.15 -19.59 10.27
CA GLN A 284 9.57 -20.79 10.87
C GLN A 284 8.13 -21.04 10.41
N ILE A 285 7.31 -19.98 10.37
CA ILE A 285 5.93 -20.05 9.89
C ILE A 285 5.92 -20.41 8.39
N ALA A 286 6.77 -19.77 7.59
CA ALA A 286 6.90 -20.03 6.16
C ALA A 286 7.23 -21.50 5.87
N ALA A 287 8.18 -22.08 6.61
CA ALA A 287 8.54 -23.50 6.49
C ALA A 287 7.37 -24.43 6.85
N ALA A 288 6.59 -24.11 7.89
CA ALA A 288 5.43 -24.90 8.32
C ALA A 288 4.33 -24.94 7.23
N HIS A 289 4.09 -23.83 6.57
CA HIS A 289 3.10 -23.70 5.50
C HIS A 289 3.62 -24.10 4.11
N ARG A 290 4.93 -24.34 3.94
CA ARG A 290 5.60 -24.54 2.64
C ARG A 290 5.36 -23.36 1.68
N LYS A 291 5.39 -22.16 2.26
CA LYS A 291 5.22 -20.89 1.57
C LYS A 291 6.48 -20.04 1.72
N SER A 292 6.64 -19.01 0.90
CA SER A 292 7.70 -18.04 1.12
C SER A 292 7.37 -17.11 2.29
N VAL A 293 8.40 -16.45 2.83
CA VAL A 293 8.21 -15.42 3.86
C VAL A 293 7.34 -14.27 3.33
N TYR A 294 7.46 -13.93 2.06
CA TYR A 294 6.63 -12.91 1.39
C TYR A 294 5.15 -13.27 1.44
N GLN A 295 4.81 -14.52 1.12
CA GLN A 295 3.43 -15.00 1.18
C GLN A 295 2.88 -14.99 2.61
N ILE A 296 3.69 -15.32 3.63
CA ILE A 296 3.29 -15.24 5.03
C ILE A 296 2.98 -13.79 5.43
N ILE A 297 3.86 -12.86 5.08
CA ILE A 297 3.67 -11.43 5.35
C ILE A 297 2.38 -10.91 4.71
N LEU A 298 2.16 -11.21 3.43
CA LEU A 298 0.97 -10.77 2.71
C LEU A 298 -0.30 -11.42 3.25
N ARG A 299 -0.26 -12.71 3.62
CA ARG A 299 -1.39 -13.39 4.25
C ARG A 299 -1.73 -12.79 5.61
N TRP A 300 -0.71 -12.43 6.41
CA TRP A 300 -0.90 -11.71 7.67
C TRP A 300 -1.65 -10.39 7.45
N HIS A 301 -1.26 -9.57 6.47
CA HIS A 301 -2.00 -8.33 6.16
C HIS A 301 -3.48 -8.62 5.85
N MET A 302 -3.74 -9.66 5.06
CA MET A 302 -5.11 -10.03 4.71
C MET A 302 -5.93 -10.42 5.92
N GLN A 303 -5.35 -11.17 6.86
CA GLN A 303 -6.02 -11.61 8.09
C GLN A 303 -6.12 -10.49 9.14
N GLU A 304 -5.24 -9.48 9.07
CA GLU A 304 -5.38 -8.23 9.84
C GLU A 304 -6.43 -7.27 9.28
N GLY A 305 -7.15 -7.63 8.20
CA GLY A 305 -8.14 -6.74 7.59
C GLY A 305 -7.56 -5.61 6.72
N LEU A 306 -6.28 -5.66 6.42
CA LEU A 306 -5.55 -4.64 5.68
C LEU A 306 -5.59 -4.88 4.17
N CYS A 307 -5.23 -3.84 3.39
CA CYS A 307 -5.09 -3.90 1.94
C CYS A 307 -3.62 -3.70 1.55
N PRO A 308 -2.81 -4.76 1.41
CA PRO A 308 -1.42 -4.62 0.99
C PRO A 308 -1.31 -4.39 -0.53
N VAL A 309 -0.35 -3.53 -0.93
CA VAL A 309 -0.04 -3.24 -2.33
C VAL A 309 1.45 -3.54 -2.63
N PRO A 310 1.87 -4.83 -2.62
CA PRO A 310 3.23 -5.21 -2.98
C PRO A 310 3.52 -4.89 -4.44
N GLY A 311 4.75 -4.43 -4.74
CA GLY A 311 5.25 -4.21 -6.10
C GLY A 311 6.32 -5.23 -6.48
N SER A 312 6.35 -5.63 -7.75
CA SER A 312 7.45 -6.36 -8.37
C SER A 312 7.44 -6.18 -9.88
N THR A 313 8.61 -6.10 -10.48
CA THR A 313 8.80 -6.15 -11.95
C THR A 313 8.97 -7.58 -12.48
N ASN A 314 9.14 -8.55 -11.58
CA ASN A 314 9.28 -9.96 -11.95
C ASN A 314 7.89 -10.64 -11.98
N PRO A 315 7.45 -11.19 -13.13
CA PRO A 315 6.15 -11.86 -13.26
C PRO A 315 5.95 -13.03 -12.29
N ASP A 316 7.00 -13.79 -11.99
CA ASP A 316 6.92 -14.91 -11.04
C ASP A 316 6.64 -14.43 -9.62
N HIS A 317 7.25 -13.32 -9.19
CA HIS A 317 6.98 -12.72 -7.90
C HIS A 317 5.57 -12.09 -7.84
N ILE A 318 5.09 -11.51 -8.96
CA ILE A 318 3.72 -10.99 -9.04
C ILE A 318 2.72 -12.12 -8.82
N LEU A 319 2.90 -13.25 -9.49
CA LEU A 319 2.06 -14.45 -9.31
C LEU A 319 2.20 -15.05 -7.91
N GLU A 320 3.42 -15.13 -7.37
CA GLU A 320 3.67 -15.61 -6.01
C GLU A 320 2.94 -14.76 -4.96
N ASN A 321 3.02 -13.43 -5.08
CA ASN A 321 2.42 -12.49 -4.13
C ASN A 321 0.89 -12.64 -4.04
N ILE A 322 0.19 -12.91 -5.13
CA ILE A 322 -1.28 -13.09 -5.11
C ILE A 322 -1.67 -14.52 -4.72
N SER A 323 -0.74 -15.49 -4.76
CA SER A 323 -0.98 -16.90 -4.44
C SER A 323 -0.97 -17.16 -2.94
N ILE A 324 -1.85 -16.46 -2.20
CA ILE A 324 -1.92 -16.46 -0.72
C ILE A 324 -3.31 -16.83 -0.17
N PHE A 325 -4.26 -17.17 -1.03
CA PHE A 325 -5.64 -17.42 -0.61
C PHE A 325 -5.95 -18.92 -0.44
N ASP A 326 -4.95 -19.78 -0.58
CA ASP A 326 -5.03 -21.24 -0.44
C ASP A 326 -4.61 -21.77 0.95
N PHE A 327 -4.26 -20.88 1.89
CA PHE A 327 -3.89 -21.23 3.26
C PHE A 327 -4.31 -20.13 4.24
N GLU A 328 -4.30 -20.45 5.53
CA GLU A 328 -4.57 -19.50 6.62
C GLU A 328 -3.51 -19.62 7.71
N LEU A 329 -3.16 -18.50 8.32
CA LEU A 329 -2.35 -18.44 9.52
C LEU A 329 -3.24 -18.69 10.73
N SER A 330 -2.81 -19.57 11.63
CA SER A 330 -3.49 -19.81 12.90
C SER A 330 -3.41 -18.59 13.84
N ASP A 331 -4.28 -18.50 14.81
CA ASP A 331 -4.26 -17.44 15.84
C ASP A 331 -2.90 -17.35 16.55
N LYS A 332 -2.25 -18.51 16.79
CA LYS A 332 -0.91 -18.54 17.38
C LYS A 332 0.15 -17.93 16.47
N GLU A 333 0.08 -18.19 15.17
CA GLU A 333 1.01 -17.60 14.19
C GLU A 333 0.75 -16.10 14.02
N MET A 334 -0.53 -15.70 13.95
CA MET A 334 -0.92 -14.29 13.94
C MET A 334 -0.39 -13.55 15.20
N ALA A 335 -0.55 -14.15 16.38
CA ALA A 335 -0.02 -13.60 17.63
C ALA A 335 1.51 -13.51 17.61
N ALA A 336 2.21 -14.54 17.09
CA ALA A 336 3.66 -14.53 16.95
C ALA A 336 4.15 -13.43 16.00
N ILE A 337 3.44 -13.18 14.89
CA ILE A 337 3.74 -12.08 13.98
C ILE A 337 3.45 -10.73 14.64
N ARG A 338 2.36 -10.59 15.39
CA ARG A 338 2.09 -9.36 16.14
C ARG A 338 3.18 -9.05 17.18
N ALA A 339 3.82 -10.07 17.74
CA ALA A 339 4.86 -9.92 18.77
C ALA A 339 6.21 -9.42 18.24
N ILE A 340 6.46 -9.46 16.92
CA ILE A 340 7.73 -8.96 16.35
C ILE A 340 7.68 -7.46 15.98
N ASP A 341 6.59 -6.77 16.28
CA ASP A 341 6.42 -5.34 16.07
C ASP A 341 7.48 -4.53 16.84
N LEU A 342 8.19 -3.67 16.15
CA LEU A 342 9.16 -2.75 16.73
C LEU A 342 8.58 -1.33 16.88
N GLY A 343 7.31 -1.14 16.55
CA GLY A 343 6.66 0.17 16.54
C GLY A 343 7.36 1.14 15.57
N ASP A 344 7.56 2.38 16.00
CA ASP A 344 8.23 3.39 15.17
C ASP A 344 9.70 3.06 14.85
N ALA A 345 10.37 2.26 15.68
CA ALA A 345 11.74 1.80 15.39
C ALA A 345 11.81 0.83 14.21
N GLY A 346 10.71 0.19 13.86
CA GLY A 346 10.61 -0.70 12.70
C GLY A 346 10.36 0.00 11.38
N ARG A 347 10.04 1.29 11.39
CA ARG A 347 9.72 2.07 10.19
C ARG A 347 10.92 2.24 9.27
N SER A 348 10.68 2.10 7.99
CA SER A 348 11.68 2.39 6.94
C SER A 348 11.76 3.88 6.63
N PHE A 349 10.68 4.63 6.85
CA PHE A 349 10.58 6.06 6.56
C PHE A 349 10.03 6.85 7.74
N ASN A 350 10.87 7.74 8.28
CA ASN A 350 10.46 8.79 9.21
C ASN A 350 10.35 10.10 8.43
N ILE A 351 9.18 10.36 7.87
CA ILE A 351 8.94 11.56 7.07
C ILE A 351 8.46 12.68 7.99
N SER A 352 9.23 13.76 8.08
CA SER A 352 8.79 15.02 8.68
C SER A 352 8.33 15.97 7.58
N TYR A 353 7.08 16.43 7.63
CA TYR A 353 6.51 17.30 6.60
C TYR A 353 6.73 18.79 6.85
N GLY A 354 7.40 19.19 7.95
CA GLY A 354 7.66 20.59 8.29
C GLY A 354 8.53 21.34 7.29
N ASP A 355 9.41 20.64 6.55
CA ASP A 355 10.41 21.24 5.67
C ASP A 355 10.36 20.69 4.23
N TRP A 356 9.34 19.91 3.88
CA TRP A 356 9.23 19.35 2.53
C TRP A 356 8.65 20.38 1.56
N SER A 357 9.55 21.13 0.90
CA SER A 357 9.24 21.72 -0.39
C SER A 357 9.48 20.64 -1.45
N PHE A 358 8.43 20.08 -2.00
CA PHE A 358 8.58 19.34 -3.26
C PHE A 358 9.16 20.31 -4.28
N GLY A 359 10.40 20.07 -4.74
CA GLY A 359 10.97 20.81 -5.86
C GLY A 359 9.96 20.80 -7.00
N ASN A 360 9.93 21.89 -7.74
CA ASN A 360 8.97 22.13 -8.82
C ASN A 360 8.81 20.89 -9.70
N PHE A 361 7.65 20.25 -9.67
CA PHE A 361 7.22 19.20 -10.60
C PHE A 361 7.01 19.71 -12.03
N GLN A 362 7.59 20.88 -12.37
CA GLN A 362 7.36 21.57 -13.64
C GLN A 362 7.83 20.82 -14.88
N ASP A 363 8.64 19.75 -14.73
CA ASP A 363 9.22 19.06 -15.89
C ASP A 363 8.52 17.78 -16.32
N TYR A 364 7.33 17.47 -15.77
CA TYR A 364 6.50 16.41 -16.33
C TYR A 364 5.72 16.92 -17.54
N THR A 365 6.46 17.51 -18.50
CA THR A 365 5.89 17.88 -19.79
C THR A 365 5.47 16.63 -20.53
N TYR A 366 4.19 16.62 -20.88
CA TYR A 366 3.59 15.58 -21.69
C TYR A 366 4.24 15.56 -23.06
N ASP A 367 5.07 14.55 -23.35
CA ASP A 367 5.55 14.28 -24.71
C ASP A 367 4.44 13.56 -25.50
N HIS A 368 3.74 14.29 -26.36
CA HIS A 368 2.68 13.77 -27.22
C HIS A 368 3.20 12.88 -28.36
N THR A 369 4.51 12.73 -28.53
CA THR A 369 5.11 12.12 -29.72
C THR A 369 5.36 10.61 -29.60
N TYR A 370 5.22 10.01 -28.41
CA TYR A 370 5.46 8.59 -28.26
C TYR A 370 4.27 7.74 -28.75
N THR A 371 4.49 7.02 -29.83
CA THR A 371 3.64 5.93 -30.28
C THR A 371 4.30 4.62 -29.82
N PRO A 372 3.61 3.73 -29.08
CA PRO A 372 4.15 2.42 -28.75
C PRO A 372 4.66 1.72 -30.01
N ALA A 373 5.80 1.06 -29.91
CA ALA A 373 6.26 0.22 -31.02
C ALA A 373 5.11 -0.74 -31.39
N ALA A 374 4.72 -0.73 -32.65
CA ALA A 374 3.71 -1.65 -33.16
C ALA A 374 4.11 -3.05 -32.72
N SER A 375 3.18 -3.79 -32.06
CA SER A 375 3.36 -5.20 -31.78
C SER A 375 3.79 -5.86 -33.08
N ASN A 376 4.98 -6.47 -33.09
CA ASN A 376 5.38 -7.33 -34.20
C ASN A 376 4.41 -8.51 -34.24
N GLU A 377 3.27 -8.33 -34.88
CA GLU A 377 2.53 -9.42 -35.48
C GLU A 377 3.34 -9.87 -36.66
N SER A 378 4.24 -10.80 -36.43
CA SER A 378 4.88 -11.59 -37.50
C SER A 378 4.50 -13.05 -37.28
N ASN A 379 3.50 -13.47 -38.07
CA ASN A 379 3.20 -14.82 -38.61
C ASN A 379 3.57 -16.04 -37.76
#